data_8ecf001d0aa773ad03e9cb08d6896704
#
_entry.id   8ecf001d0aa773ad03e9cb08d6896704
#
_cell.length_a   1.000
_cell.length_b   1.000
_cell.length_c   1.000
_cell.angle_alpha   90.00
_cell.angle_beta   90.00
_cell.angle_gamma   90.00
#
_symmetry.space_group_name_H-M   'P 1'
#
loop_
_entity.id
_entity.type
_entity.pdbx_description
1 polymer ?
#
loop_
_entity_poly.entity_id
_entity_poly.type
_entity_poly.pdbx_seq_one_letter_code
_entity_poly.pdbx_strand_id
1 'polypeptide(L)'
;MKQSDSATPKKFRRYKSVPLNAVFDIPKIYTVHYFEYDCNYVFKGESHDFWEILFVDYGSVEVTVENRSMVLEKGSLLFHQPNEFHALRAIGKNPPNLIVVSFDCDSPHMDVFREKLVQAEEAEIQILGKITEEATNLFCQPLVSPLRIRGDAPFGSEQVLKMYLELFLITLHRRLAPAPEPQLANPLAAESGNHVKLMEQVIAYLEDRVYQNLTVADICRDNSISKSLLQNIFHDLKCCGVIEYFNRMKIDTAKKLIRENRYTYSQIADMLSYSSYQYFSLQFKKYTRMSPSEYHSSSQRFH
;
A
#
# COMPACT_ATOMS: atom_id res chain seq x y z
N MET A 1 -39.84 57.80 0.97
CA MET A 1 -40.15 56.42 0.57
C MET A 1 -38.81 55.68 0.38
N LYS A 2 -38.39 54.87 1.38
CA LYS A 2 -37.21 54.01 1.31
C LYS A 2 -37.70 52.60 0.97
N GLN A 3 -37.30 52.11 -0.18
CA GLN A 3 -37.50 50.70 -0.55
C GLN A 3 -36.64 49.80 0.31
N SER A 4 -37.26 48.86 0.99
CA SER A 4 -36.59 47.83 1.79
C SER A 4 -36.22 46.68 0.81
N ASP A 5 -34.94 46.52 0.57
CA ASP A 5 -34.38 45.31 -0.09
C ASP A 5 -34.62 44.10 0.82
N SER A 6 -35.54 43.25 0.45
CA SER A 6 -35.75 41.95 1.08
C SER A 6 -34.73 40.96 0.52
N ALA A 7 -33.65 40.76 1.26
CA ALA A 7 -32.65 39.70 0.97
C ALA A 7 -33.30 38.31 1.15
N THR A 8 -33.42 37.56 0.08
CA THR A 8 -33.91 36.17 0.04
C THR A 8 -32.96 35.31 0.89
N PRO A 9 -33.44 34.51 1.85
CA PRO A 9 -32.55 33.69 2.69
C PRO A 9 -31.85 32.64 1.84
N LYS A 10 -30.50 32.62 1.92
CA LYS A 10 -29.69 31.59 1.26
C LYS A 10 -30.10 30.21 1.79
N LYS A 11 -30.65 29.35 0.93
CA LYS A 11 -30.93 27.94 1.25
C LYS A 11 -29.60 27.23 1.58
N PHE A 12 -29.31 26.97 2.85
CA PHE A 12 -28.22 26.11 3.25
C PHE A 12 -28.49 24.69 2.78
N ARG A 13 -27.58 24.12 1.97
CA ARG A 13 -27.63 22.69 1.64
C ARG A 13 -27.43 21.91 2.97
N ARG A 14 -28.38 21.05 3.32
CA ARG A 14 -28.21 20.11 4.42
C ARG A 14 -27.30 18.97 3.93
N TYR A 15 -26.05 18.98 4.38
CA TYR A 15 -25.14 17.85 4.19
C TYR A 15 -25.49 16.75 5.19
N LYS A 16 -25.48 15.49 4.73
CA LYS A 16 -25.57 14.31 5.61
C LYS A 16 -24.16 13.80 5.86
N SER A 17 -23.81 13.61 7.13
CA SER A 17 -22.54 12.98 7.52
C SER A 17 -22.67 11.45 7.51
N VAL A 18 -21.58 10.77 7.22
CA VAL A 18 -21.43 9.32 7.38
C VAL A 18 -20.38 9.11 8.48
N PRO A 19 -20.68 8.32 9.54
CA PRO A 19 -19.67 8.01 10.56
C PRO A 19 -18.58 7.11 9.97
N LEU A 20 -17.34 7.34 10.39
CA LEU A 20 -16.20 6.49 10.08
C LEU A 20 -15.85 5.71 11.34
N ASN A 21 -15.77 4.38 11.22
CA ASN A 21 -15.42 3.51 12.32
C ASN A 21 -13.97 3.04 12.19
N ALA A 22 -13.20 3.07 13.28
CA ALA A 22 -11.93 2.40 13.37
C ALA A 22 -12.15 0.88 13.50
N VAL A 23 -11.44 0.09 12.72
CA VAL A 23 -11.47 -1.39 12.78
C VAL A 23 -10.28 -1.94 13.55
N PHE A 24 -9.14 -1.25 13.51
CA PHE A 24 -8.00 -1.47 14.38
C PHE A 24 -7.78 -0.20 15.19
N ASP A 25 -7.47 -0.35 16.47
CA ASP A 25 -7.04 0.72 17.35
C ASP A 25 -5.79 0.25 18.09
N ILE A 26 -4.72 1.01 17.98
CA ILE A 26 -3.41 0.68 18.55
C ILE A 26 -3.09 1.73 19.61
N PRO A 27 -3.46 1.46 20.90
CA PRO A 27 -3.27 2.43 21.96
C PRO A 27 -1.82 2.52 22.47
N LYS A 28 -1.01 1.45 22.27
CA LYS A 28 0.37 1.39 22.77
C LYS A 28 1.27 0.63 21.81
N ILE A 29 2.55 1.01 21.81
CA ILE A 29 3.64 0.36 21.13
C ILE A 29 4.78 0.08 22.12
N TYR A 30 5.40 -1.09 22.02
CA TYR A 30 6.47 -1.53 22.92
C TYR A 30 7.82 -1.57 22.23
N THR A 31 7.84 -2.00 20.96
CA THR A 31 9.06 -2.10 20.16
C THR A 31 8.74 -1.66 18.72
N VAL A 32 9.62 -0.85 18.15
CA VAL A 32 9.72 -0.63 16.70
C VAL A 32 11.20 -0.56 16.38
N HIS A 33 11.76 -1.62 15.82
CA HIS A 33 13.19 -1.66 15.60
C HIS A 33 13.55 -2.42 14.32
N TYR A 34 14.58 -1.89 13.64
CA TYR A 34 15.30 -2.60 12.58
C TYR A 34 16.56 -3.19 13.19
N PHE A 35 16.55 -4.50 13.36
CA PHE A 35 17.66 -5.24 13.96
C PHE A 35 18.60 -5.77 12.88
N GLU A 36 19.88 -5.49 13.03
CA GLU A 36 20.99 -6.07 12.26
C GLU A 36 21.71 -7.05 13.15
N TYR A 37 21.47 -8.35 13.00
CA TYR A 37 22.06 -9.39 13.82
C TYR A 37 23.28 -9.99 13.14
N ASP A 38 24.20 -10.56 13.92
CA ASP A 38 25.27 -11.38 13.38
C ASP A 38 24.80 -12.82 13.05
N CYS A 39 25.64 -13.58 12.32
CA CYS A 39 25.30 -14.94 11.87
C CYS A 39 25.15 -15.96 13.03
N ASN A 40 25.57 -15.64 14.24
CA ASN A 40 25.53 -16.53 15.41
C ASN A 40 24.50 -16.05 16.44
N TYR A 41 23.70 -15.07 16.11
CA TYR A 41 22.74 -14.51 17.04
C TYR A 41 21.69 -15.54 17.48
N VAL A 42 21.46 -15.61 18.79
CA VAL A 42 20.48 -16.49 19.42
C VAL A 42 19.69 -15.68 20.45
N PHE A 43 18.41 -15.53 20.21
CA PHE A 43 17.44 -15.05 21.20
C PHE A 43 16.77 -16.25 21.85
N LYS A 44 16.93 -16.38 23.17
CA LYS A 44 16.48 -17.56 23.93
C LYS A 44 14.98 -17.65 24.10
N GLY A 45 14.27 -16.56 23.78
CA GLY A 45 12.83 -16.47 23.77
C GLY A 45 12.23 -15.71 24.94
N GLU A 46 11.01 -15.29 24.72
CA GLU A 46 10.14 -14.61 25.67
C GLU A 46 8.67 -14.94 25.39
N SER A 47 7.82 -14.50 26.29
CA SER A 47 6.36 -14.47 26.10
C SER A 47 5.85 -13.18 26.73
N HIS A 48 4.95 -12.51 26.04
CA HIS A 48 4.37 -11.23 26.46
C HIS A 48 2.89 -11.14 26.08
N ASP A 49 2.14 -10.23 26.68
CA ASP A 49 0.68 -10.11 26.56
C ASP A 49 0.21 -9.15 25.43
N PHE A 50 1.08 -8.85 24.47
CA PHE A 50 0.80 -8.00 23.31
C PHE A 50 1.16 -8.69 21.99
N TRP A 51 0.74 -8.11 20.87
CA TRP A 51 1.06 -8.59 19.53
C TRP A 51 2.45 -8.16 19.11
N GLU A 52 3.14 -9.03 18.35
CA GLU A 52 4.40 -8.71 17.71
C GLU A 52 4.41 -9.12 16.24
N ILE A 53 4.93 -8.23 15.39
CA ILE A 53 5.22 -8.48 13.98
C ILE A 53 6.72 -8.70 13.85
N LEU A 54 7.10 -9.80 13.20
CA LEU A 54 8.47 -10.08 12.78
C LEU A 54 8.52 -10.17 11.27
N PHE A 55 9.32 -9.32 10.64
CA PHE A 55 9.54 -9.31 9.19
C PHE A 55 11.03 -9.53 8.89
N VAL A 56 11.35 -10.45 7.98
CA VAL A 56 12.72 -10.71 7.53
C VAL A 56 13.04 -9.87 6.30
N ASP A 57 13.82 -8.80 6.49
CA ASP A 57 14.24 -7.93 5.39
C ASP A 57 15.43 -8.51 4.61
N TYR A 58 16.35 -9.18 5.32
CA TYR A 58 17.52 -9.83 4.71
C TYR A 58 17.95 -11.07 5.50
N GLY A 59 18.60 -12.03 4.81
CA GLY A 59 19.08 -13.26 5.40
C GLY A 59 17.96 -14.25 5.72
N SER A 60 18.20 -15.10 6.73
CA SER A 60 17.24 -16.09 7.21
C SER A 60 17.40 -16.37 8.70
N VAL A 61 16.29 -16.69 9.35
CA VAL A 61 16.23 -17.04 10.77
C VAL A 61 15.41 -18.29 10.97
N GLU A 62 15.77 -19.08 11.97
CA GLU A 62 14.88 -20.09 12.52
C GLU A 62 14.14 -19.48 13.70
N VAL A 63 12.81 -19.51 13.62
CA VAL A 63 11.92 -19.05 14.69
C VAL A 63 11.27 -20.25 15.34
N THR A 64 11.28 -20.29 16.64
CA THR A 64 10.55 -21.28 17.46
C THR A 64 9.33 -20.60 18.05
N VAL A 65 8.14 -21.12 17.77
CA VAL A 65 6.87 -20.69 18.33
C VAL A 65 6.30 -21.86 19.11
N GLU A 66 6.14 -21.70 20.43
CA GLU A 66 5.78 -22.78 21.34
C GLU A 66 6.72 -23.99 21.16
N ASN A 67 6.22 -25.07 20.63
CA ASN A 67 6.96 -26.32 20.39
C ASN A 67 7.27 -26.55 18.91
N ARG A 68 7.13 -25.54 18.04
CA ARG A 68 7.32 -25.66 16.59
C ARG A 68 8.43 -24.73 16.13
N SER A 69 9.38 -25.26 15.38
CA SER A 69 10.40 -24.44 14.72
C SER A 69 10.14 -24.35 13.23
N MET A 70 10.37 -23.17 12.67
CA MET A 70 10.22 -22.90 11.25
C MET A 70 11.33 -21.97 10.76
N VAL A 71 11.69 -22.10 9.49
CA VAL A 71 12.67 -21.21 8.85
C VAL A 71 11.93 -20.10 8.15
N LEU A 72 12.32 -18.85 8.46
CA LEU A 72 11.85 -17.66 7.78
C LEU A 72 12.97 -17.11 6.89
N GLU A 73 12.65 -16.85 5.65
CA GLU A 73 13.55 -16.27 4.66
C GLU A 73 13.15 -14.82 4.36
N LYS A 74 13.99 -14.12 3.59
CA LYS A 74 13.69 -12.74 3.15
C LYS A 74 12.26 -12.61 2.61
N GLY A 75 11.55 -11.59 3.10
CA GLY A 75 10.16 -11.29 2.77
C GLY A 75 9.13 -12.00 3.64
N SER A 76 9.56 -12.96 4.47
CA SER A 76 8.67 -13.62 5.43
C SER A 76 8.19 -12.64 6.51
N LEU A 77 6.89 -12.71 6.79
CA LEU A 77 6.19 -11.94 7.81
C LEU A 77 5.44 -12.90 8.74
N LEU A 78 5.74 -12.84 10.03
CA LEU A 78 5.12 -13.67 11.07
C LEU A 78 4.52 -12.78 12.15
N PHE A 79 3.35 -13.18 12.68
CA PHE A 79 2.74 -12.57 13.85
C PHE A 79 2.89 -13.49 15.06
N HIS A 80 3.40 -12.94 16.15
CA HIS A 80 3.33 -13.53 17.47
C HIS A 80 2.11 -12.98 18.20
N GLN A 81 1.23 -13.87 18.65
CA GLN A 81 0.04 -13.49 19.39
C GLN A 81 0.33 -13.29 20.87
N PRO A 82 -0.53 -12.59 21.63
CA PRO A 82 -0.36 -12.44 23.07
C PRO A 82 -0.24 -13.79 23.79
N ASN A 83 0.74 -13.86 24.74
CA ASN A 83 1.06 -15.02 25.57
C ASN A 83 1.66 -16.22 24.82
N GLU A 84 2.07 -16.07 23.60
CA GLU A 84 2.76 -17.10 22.83
C GLU A 84 4.28 -17.04 23.10
N PHE A 85 4.88 -18.17 23.49
CA PHE A 85 6.32 -18.25 23.61
C PHE A 85 6.96 -18.23 22.21
N HIS A 86 7.96 -17.38 22.03
CA HIS A 86 8.72 -17.33 20.79
C HIS A 86 10.21 -17.07 21.05
N ALA A 87 11.06 -17.71 20.22
CA ALA A 87 12.49 -17.58 20.23
C ALA A 87 13.01 -17.54 18.79
N LEU A 88 14.20 -17.01 18.56
CA LEU A 88 14.79 -17.02 17.22
C LEU A 88 16.31 -17.22 17.26
N ARG A 89 16.84 -17.78 16.19
CA ARG A 89 18.28 -17.83 15.95
C ARG A 89 18.61 -17.53 14.49
N ALA A 90 19.71 -16.85 14.28
CA ALA A 90 20.26 -16.66 12.94
C ALA A 90 20.69 -18.01 12.37
N ILE A 91 20.45 -18.21 11.08
CA ILE A 91 20.87 -19.40 10.35
C ILE A 91 21.51 -19.01 9.01
N GLY A 92 22.33 -19.92 8.46
CA GLY A 92 23.00 -19.68 7.19
C GLY A 92 24.26 -18.84 7.31
N LYS A 93 24.72 -18.34 6.15
CA LYS A 93 25.99 -17.57 6.06
C LYS A 93 25.76 -16.04 6.05
N ASN A 94 24.54 -15.61 5.79
CA ASN A 94 24.19 -14.20 5.69
C ASN A 94 23.56 -13.74 7.01
N PRO A 95 24.11 -12.69 7.64
CA PRO A 95 23.52 -12.13 8.86
C PRO A 95 22.11 -11.62 8.59
N PRO A 96 21.12 -11.93 9.44
CA PRO A 96 19.75 -11.51 9.20
C PRO A 96 19.48 -10.10 9.66
N ASN A 97 18.67 -9.38 8.88
CA ASN A 97 18.08 -8.10 9.26
C ASN A 97 16.58 -8.29 9.44
N LEU A 98 16.07 -7.85 10.59
CA LEU A 98 14.68 -8.03 10.97
C LEU A 98 14.04 -6.69 11.32
N ILE A 99 12.78 -6.52 10.94
CA ILE A 99 11.90 -5.49 11.50
C ILE A 99 11.01 -6.17 12.54
N VAL A 100 11.04 -5.65 13.75
CA VAL A 100 10.18 -6.11 14.86
C VAL A 100 9.34 -4.94 15.33
N VAL A 101 8.01 -5.16 15.38
CA VAL A 101 7.03 -4.15 15.84
C VAL A 101 6.08 -4.82 16.83
N SER A 102 6.09 -4.36 18.08
CA SER A 102 5.27 -4.92 19.16
C SER A 102 4.28 -3.88 19.67
N PHE A 103 2.98 -4.24 19.77
CA PHE A 103 1.89 -3.30 20.04
C PHE A 103 0.67 -3.95 20.68
N ASP A 104 -0.14 -3.15 21.37
CA ASP A 104 -1.47 -3.56 21.84
C ASP A 104 -2.51 -3.39 20.72
N CYS A 105 -3.38 -4.36 20.53
CA CYS A 105 -4.59 -4.25 19.72
C CYS A 105 -5.64 -5.30 20.15
N ASP A 106 -6.77 -4.82 20.65
CA ASP A 106 -7.89 -5.66 21.12
C ASP A 106 -8.94 -5.92 20.04
N SER A 107 -8.69 -5.51 18.79
CA SER A 107 -9.61 -5.71 17.69
C SER A 107 -9.84 -7.21 17.43
N PRO A 108 -11.10 -7.68 17.29
CA PRO A 108 -11.38 -9.07 16.92
C PRO A 108 -10.88 -9.41 15.51
N HIS A 109 -10.59 -8.40 14.67
CA HIS A 109 -10.01 -8.58 13.34
C HIS A 109 -8.53 -9.04 13.40
N MET A 110 -7.88 -8.99 14.57
CA MET A 110 -6.54 -9.55 14.76
C MET A 110 -6.51 -11.08 14.63
N ASP A 111 -7.63 -11.76 14.79
CA ASP A 111 -7.71 -13.22 14.69
C ASP A 111 -7.26 -13.76 13.32
N VAL A 112 -7.40 -12.98 12.26
CA VAL A 112 -6.91 -13.35 10.91
C VAL A 112 -5.40 -13.55 10.86
N PHE A 113 -4.65 -12.92 11.77
CA PHE A 113 -3.19 -12.98 11.85
C PHE A 113 -2.66 -14.08 12.76
N ARG A 114 -3.51 -14.78 13.52
CA ARG A 114 -3.10 -15.88 14.41
C ARG A 114 -2.44 -17.00 13.61
N GLU A 115 -1.28 -17.47 14.07
CA GLU A 115 -0.52 -18.56 13.44
C GLU A 115 -0.24 -18.34 11.94
N LYS A 116 -0.21 -17.08 11.48
CA LYS A 116 0.01 -16.75 10.08
C LYS A 116 1.47 -16.44 9.79
N LEU A 117 2.05 -17.27 8.92
CA LEU A 117 3.26 -16.97 8.19
C LEU A 117 2.87 -16.62 6.76
N VAL A 118 3.24 -15.44 6.33
CA VAL A 118 2.93 -14.94 4.97
C VAL A 118 4.18 -14.35 4.32
N GLN A 119 4.20 -14.34 3.00
CA GLN A 119 5.16 -13.57 2.24
C GLN A 119 4.60 -12.14 2.07
N ALA A 120 5.35 -11.13 2.51
CA ALA A 120 4.97 -9.75 2.36
C ALA A 120 5.04 -9.32 0.89
N GLU A 121 4.08 -8.51 0.45
CA GLU A 121 4.05 -7.89 -0.86
C GLU A 121 4.65 -6.48 -0.81
N GLU A 122 4.94 -5.91 -1.97
CA GLU A 122 5.60 -4.60 -2.10
C GLU A 122 4.89 -3.48 -1.31
N ALA A 123 3.54 -3.47 -1.33
CA ALA A 123 2.76 -2.46 -0.60
C ALA A 123 2.97 -2.55 0.92
N GLU A 124 3.06 -3.75 1.46
CA GLU A 124 3.27 -4.00 2.89
C GLU A 124 4.70 -3.65 3.31
N ILE A 125 5.68 -4.00 2.46
CA ILE A 125 7.09 -3.66 2.68
C ILE A 125 7.29 -2.14 2.70
N GLN A 126 6.64 -1.40 1.79
CA GLN A 126 6.70 0.06 1.77
C GLN A 126 6.09 0.68 3.04
N ILE A 127 5.00 0.12 3.57
CA ILE A 127 4.40 0.62 4.81
C ILE A 127 5.30 0.30 6.01
N LEU A 128 5.90 -0.91 6.08
CA LEU A 128 6.89 -1.25 7.11
C LEU A 128 8.08 -0.29 7.10
N GLY A 129 8.57 0.07 5.92
CA GLY A 129 9.60 1.11 5.77
C GLY A 129 9.18 2.46 6.36
N LYS A 130 7.93 2.88 6.15
CA LYS A 130 7.39 4.12 6.73
C LYS A 130 7.22 4.03 8.25
N ILE A 131 6.85 2.89 8.79
CA ILE A 131 6.77 2.65 10.23
C ILE A 131 8.16 2.82 10.86
N THR A 132 9.20 2.21 10.29
CA THR A 132 10.57 2.31 10.82
C THR A 132 11.16 3.71 10.66
N GLU A 133 10.89 4.39 9.56
CA GLU A 133 11.27 5.79 9.33
C GLU A 133 10.65 6.71 10.41
N GLU A 134 9.34 6.60 10.62
CA GLU A 134 8.64 7.45 11.60
C GLU A 134 9.03 7.12 13.04
N ALA A 135 9.30 5.85 13.36
CA ALA A 135 9.82 5.46 14.66
C ALA A 135 11.18 6.09 14.95
N THR A 136 12.04 6.21 13.94
CA THR A 136 13.34 6.88 14.05
C THR A 136 13.19 8.38 14.30
N ASN A 137 12.17 9.02 13.72
CA ASN A 137 11.84 10.42 13.95
C ASN A 137 11.26 10.66 15.34
N LEU A 138 10.46 9.71 15.84
CA LEU A 138 9.72 9.83 17.09
C LEU A 138 10.55 9.49 18.32
N PHE A 139 11.33 8.39 18.27
CA PHE A 139 11.99 7.85 19.46
C PHE A 139 13.49 8.16 19.52
N CYS A 140 14.02 8.22 20.75
CA CYS A 140 15.44 8.35 21.00
C CYS A 140 16.19 7.10 20.50
N GLN A 141 17.37 7.31 19.91
CA GLN A 141 18.26 6.21 19.54
C GLN A 141 19.20 5.82 20.70
N PRO A 142 19.57 4.53 20.85
CA PRO A 142 19.07 3.39 20.09
C PRO A 142 17.62 3.07 20.46
N LEU A 143 16.88 2.45 19.52
CA LEU A 143 15.47 2.04 19.71
C LEU A 143 15.40 0.81 20.65
N VAL A 144 15.64 1.00 21.93
CA VAL A 144 15.60 -0.07 22.95
C VAL A 144 14.42 0.15 23.89
N SER A 145 13.87 -0.93 24.41
CA SER A 145 12.80 -0.86 25.41
C SER A 145 13.37 -0.43 26.79
N PRO A 146 12.69 0.48 27.52
CA PRO A 146 11.49 1.19 27.12
C PRO A 146 11.77 2.32 26.11
N LEU A 147 10.91 2.42 25.09
CA LEU A 147 10.98 3.48 24.10
C LEU A 147 10.84 4.87 24.78
N ARG A 148 11.62 5.85 24.33
CA ARG A 148 11.57 7.22 24.84
C ARG A 148 11.31 8.17 23.69
N ILE A 149 10.25 8.97 23.79
CA ILE A 149 9.92 10.00 22.80
C ILE A 149 10.98 11.10 22.85
N ARG A 150 11.43 11.55 21.70
CA ARG A 150 12.37 12.65 21.54
C ARG A 150 11.69 13.97 21.87
N GLY A 151 12.41 14.85 22.56
CA GLY A 151 11.89 16.21 22.84
C GLY A 151 11.74 17.10 21.62
N ASP A 152 12.39 16.75 20.50
CA ASP A 152 12.36 17.43 19.20
C ASP A 152 11.61 16.61 18.12
N ALA A 153 10.80 15.62 18.53
CA ALA A 153 9.99 14.83 17.60
C ALA A 153 9.08 15.75 16.77
N PRO A 154 8.93 15.48 15.45
CA PRO A 154 8.04 16.26 14.61
C PRO A 154 6.60 16.25 15.11
N PHE A 155 5.86 17.35 14.89
CA PHE A 155 4.46 17.43 15.28
C PHE A 155 3.64 16.27 14.70
N GLY A 156 2.93 15.56 15.57
CA GLY A 156 2.02 14.48 15.18
C GLY A 156 2.68 13.14 14.87
N SER A 157 4.00 12.95 15.10
CA SER A 157 4.72 11.69 14.81
C SER A 157 4.08 10.47 15.46
N GLU A 158 3.59 10.57 16.71
CA GLU A 158 2.88 9.47 17.38
C GLU A 158 1.64 9.04 16.59
N GLN A 159 0.86 10.01 16.11
CA GLN A 159 -0.34 9.75 15.32
C GLN A 159 0.03 9.17 13.94
N VAL A 160 1.06 9.68 13.29
CA VAL A 160 1.54 9.19 11.99
C VAL A 160 2.01 7.75 12.10
N LEU A 161 2.80 7.42 13.13
CA LEU A 161 3.25 6.05 13.40
C LEU A 161 2.06 5.10 13.62
N LYS A 162 1.09 5.50 14.45
CA LYS A 162 -0.15 4.76 14.67
C LYS A 162 -0.91 4.55 13.35
N MET A 163 -1.10 5.60 12.55
CA MET A 163 -1.80 5.51 11.27
C MET A 163 -1.11 4.56 10.29
N TYR A 164 0.22 4.55 10.21
CA TYR A 164 0.94 3.61 9.36
C TYR A 164 0.77 2.17 9.84
N LEU A 165 0.79 1.91 11.13
CA LEU A 165 0.61 0.57 11.68
C LEU A 165 -0.82 0.08 11.47
N GLU A 166 -1.83 0.92 11.70
CA GLU A 166 -3.23 0.60 11.37
C GLU A 166 -3.44 0.35 9.86
N LEU A 167 -2.83 1.19 9.01
CA LEU A 167 -2.87 1.01 7.55
C LEU A 167 -2.22 -0.31 7.12
N PHE A 168 -1.11 -0.69 7.75
CA PHE A 168 -0.43 -1.96 7.51
C PHE A 168 -1.36 -3.15 7.83
N LEU A 169 -1.98 -3.14 9.01
CA LEU A 169 -2.92 -4.19 9.42
C LEU A 169 -4.15 -4.26 8.48
N ILE A 170 -4.72 -3.12 8.09
CA ILE A 170 -5.84 -3.07 7.15
C ILE A 170 -5.43 -3.64 5.78
N THR A 171 -4.26 -3.26 5.27
CA THR A 171 -3.77 -3.71 3.96
C THR A 171 -3.58 -5.22 3.95
N LEU A 172 -2.91 -5.75 4.96
CA LEU A 172 -2.67 -7.18 5.11
C LEU A 172 -3.98 -7.96 5.38
N HIS A 173 -4.86 -7.44 6.24
CA HIS A 173 -6.17 -8.05 6.51
C HIS A 173 -7.00 -8.20 5.24
N ARG A 174 -7.08 -7.16 4.39
CA ARG A 174 -7.80 -7.20 3.11
C ARG A 174 -7.30 -8.28 2.16
N ARG A 175 -6.02 -8.62 2.24
CA ARG A 175 -5.41 -9.68 1.44
C ARG A 175 -5.63 -11.07 2.03
N LEU A 176 -5.58 -11.21 3.35
CA LEU A 176 -5.62 -12.50 4.04
C LEU A 176 -7.03 -12.95 4.45
N ALA A 177 -7.93 -12.01 4.69
CA ALA A 177 -9.30 -12.35 5.05
C ALA A 177 -9.96 -13.11 3.88
N PRO A 178 -10.67 -14.22 4.16
CA PRO A 178 -11.47 -14.86 3.13
C PRO A 178 -12.43 -13.84 2.55
N ALA A 179 -12.61 -13.88 1.22
CA ALA A 179 -13.63 -13.05 0.59
C ALA A 179 -14.94 -13.25 1.38
N PRO A 180 -15.64 -12.18 1.77
CA PRO A 180 -16.87 -12.31 2.52
C PRO A 180 -17.78 -13.28 1.76
N GLU A 181 -18.23 -14.36 2.44
CA GLU A 181 -19.28 -15.20 1.87
C GLU A 181 -20.40 -14.27 1.41
N PRO A 182 -21.00 -14.52 0.24
CA PRO A 182 -22.07 -13.68 -0.25
C PRO A 182 -23.21 -13.73 0.77
N GLN A 183 -23.20 -12.79 1.70
CA GLN A 183 -24.35 -12.54 2.56
C GLN A 183 -25.51 -12.28 1.62
N LEU A 184 -26.59 -13.06 1.79
CA LEU A 184 -27.84 -12.97 1.07
C LEU A 184 -28.13 -11.53 0.62
N ALA A 185 -28.03 -11.33 -0.67
CA ALA A 185 -27.92 -10.10 -1.42
C ALA A 185 -28.69 -8.93 -0.81
N ASN A 186 -27.97 -7.97 -0.27
CA ASN A 186 -28.38 -6.59 -0.42
C ASN A 186 -28.21 -6.26 -1.93
N PRO A 187 -29.23 -5.91 -2.69
CA PRO A 187 -29.12 -5.69 -4.14
C PRO A 187 -28.01 -4.70 -4.54
N LEU A 188 -27.71 -3.72 -3.68
CA LEU A 188 -26.62 -2.75 -3.83
C LEU A 188 -25.19 -3.39 -3.70
N ALA A 189 -25.02 -4.46 -2.92
CA ALA A 189 -23.73 -5.13 -2.78
C ALA A 189 -23.42 -6.07 -3.96
N ALA A 190 -24.45 -6.66 -4.58
CA ALA A 190 -24.31 -7.50 -5.77
C ALA A 190 -23.89 -6.66 -7.01
N GLU A 191 -24.38 -5.43 -7.14
CA GLU A 191 -23.97 -4.50 -8.18
C GLU A 191 -22.49 -4.08 -8.02
N SER A 192 -22.04 -3.81 -6.77
CA SER A 192 -20.65 -3.45 -6.49
C SER A 192 -19.67 -4.59 -6.81
N GLY A 193 -19.99 -5.84 -6.49
CA GLY A 193 -19.15 -7.01 -6.83
C GLY A 193 -19.04 -7.24 -8.34
N ASN A 194 -20.11 -7.02 -9.10
CA ASN A 194 -20.09 -7.09 -10.56
C ASN A 194 -19.28 -5.95 -11.18
N HIS A 195 -19.34 -4.74 -10.59
CA HIS A 195 -18.56 -3.59 -11.04
C HIS A 195 -17.05 -3.79 -10.85
N VAL A 196 -16.63 -4.41 -9.74
CA VAL A 196 -15.20 -4.74 -9.49
C VAL A 196 -14.70 -5.73 -10.53
N LYS A 197 -15.38 -6.84 -10.75
CA LYS A 197 -15.01 -7.85 -11.77
C LYS A 197 -14.94 -7.26 -13.17
N LEU A 198 -15.92 -6.43 -13.51
CA LEU A 198 -15.98 -5.78 -14.83
C LEU A 198 -14.85 -4.76 -14.99
N MET A 199 -14.49 -4.03 -13.93
CA MET A 199 -13.33 -3.14 -13.93
C MET A 199 -12.02 -3.93 -14.12
N GLU A 200 -11.82 -5.05 -13.40
CA GLU A 200 -10.64 -5.91 -13.54
C GLU A 200 -10.52 -6.44 -14.98
N GLN A 201 -11.63 -6.86 -15.59
CA GLN A 201 -11.66 -7.27 -16.99
C GLN A 201 -11.22 -6.13 -17.93
N VAL A 202 -11.74 -4.92 -17.73
CA VAL A 202 -11.36 -3.75 -18.54
C VAL A 202 -9.89 -3.39 -18.30
N ILE A 203 -9.38 -3.45 -17.06
CA ILE A 203 -7.96 -3.19 -16.78
C ILE A 203 -7.07 -4.20 -17.52
N ALA A 204 -7.35 -5.50 -17.44
CA ALA A 204 -6.60 -6.53 -18.17
C ALA A 204 -6.63 -6.29 -19.70
N TYR A 205 -7.78 -5.88 -20.25
CA TYR A 205 -7.91 -5.49 -21.66
C TYR A 205 -7.01 -4.30 -22.01
N LEU A 206 -6.91 -3.28 -21.13
CA LEU A 206 -6.07 -2.09 -21.34
C LEU A 206 -4.58 -2.44 -21.23
N GLU A 207 -4.19 -3.32 -20.30
CA GLU A 207 -2.82 -3.80 -20.13
C GLU A 207 -2.31 -4.49 -21.38
N ASP A 208 -3.11 -5.42 -21.94
CA ASP A 208 -2.78 -6.14 -23.18
C ASP A 208 -2.61 -5.20 -24.39
N ARG A 209 -3.23 -4.02 -24.34
CA ARG A 209 -3.24 -3.04 -25.43
C ARG A 209 -2.55 -1.72 -25.10
N VAL A 210 -1.64 -1.70 -24.14
CA VAL A 210 -0.94 -0.48 -23.69
C VAL A 210 -0.14 0.21 -24.81
N TYR A 211 0.26 -0.55 -25.82
CA TYR A 211 0.97 -0.06 -27.01
C TYR A 211 0.04 0.45 -28.13
N GLN A 212 -1.27 0.40 -27.95
CA GLN A 212 -2.25 0.82 -28.95
C GLN A 212 -2.87 2.19 -28.60
N ASN A 213 -3.52 2.79 -29.57
CA ASN A 213 -4.36 3.96 -29.32
C ASN A 213 -5.83 3.51 -29.20
N LEU A 214 -6.41 3.67 -28.01
CA LEU A 214 -7.77 3.24 -27.72
C LEU A 214 -8.67 4.45 -27.45
N THR A 215 -9.88 4.41 -28.00
CA THR A 215 -10.95 5.34 -27.65
C THR A 215 -11.90 4.72 -26.63
N VAL A 216 -12.71 5.56 -25.96
CA VAL A 216 -13.79 5.06 -25.08
C VAL A 216 -14.73 4.13 -25.84
N ALA A 217 -14.99 4.41 -27.13
CA ALA A 217 -15.87 3.59 -27.96
C ALA A 217 -15.29 2.18 -28.22
N ASP A 218 -13.98 2.09 -28.43
CA ASP A 218 -13.31 0.80 -28.61
C ASP A 218 -13.38 -0.02 -27.33
N ILE A 219 -13.07 0.58 -26.18
CA ILE A 219 -13.14 -0.07 -24.87
C ILE A 219 -14.56 -0.58 -24.58
N CYS A 220 -15.57 0.24 -24.86
CA CYS A 220 -16.98 -0.11 -24.67
C CYS A 220 -17.39 -1.29 -25.54
N ARG A 221 -17.06 -1.24 -26.84
CA ARG A 221 -17.40 -2.26 -27.83
C ARG A 221 -16.77 -3.60 -27.48
N ASP A 222 -15.47 -3.60 -27.23
CA ASP A 222 -14.68 -4.83 -27.06
C ASP A 222 -14.92 -5.50 -25.70
N ASN A 223 -15.40 -4.76 -24.70
CA ASN A 223 -15.78 -5.31 -23.39
C ASN A 223 -17.31 -5.43 -23.20
N SER A 224 -18.12 -5.16 -24.24
CA SER A 224 -19.59 -5.23 -24.19
C SER A 224 -20.19 -4.39 -23.03
N ILE A 225 -19.64 -3.20 -22.77
CA ILE A 225 -20.03 -2.32 -21.67
C ILE A 225 -20.57 -0.98 -22.22
N SER A 226 -21.61 -0.44 -21.60
CA SER A 226 -22.08 0.89 -21.96
C SER A 226 -21.12 1.99 -21.50
N LYS A 227 -21.08 3.10 -22.23
CA LYS A 227 -20.20 4.25 -21.89
C LYS A 227 -20.48 4.80 -20.48
N SER A 228 -21.75 4.89 -20.10
CA SER A 228 -22.16 5.40 -18.78
C SER A 228 -21.68 4.47 -17.66
N LEU A 229 -21.85 3.16 -17.83
CA LEU A 229 -21.40 2.17 -16.85
C LEU A 229 -19.89 2.18 -16.72
N LEU A 230 -19.14 2.21 -17.83
CA LEU A 230 -17.67 2.31 -17.83
C LEU A 230 -17.19 3.56 -17.10
N GLN A 231 -17.81 4.71 -17.35
CA GLN A 231 -17.46 5.97 -16.70
C GLN A 231 -17.75 5.94 -15.18
N ASN A 232 -18.92 5.42 -14.80
CA ASN A 232 -19.29 5.30 -13.37
C ASN A 232 -18.32 4.37 -12.63
N ILE A 233 -18.05 3.18 -13.18
CA ILE A 233 -17.12 2.21 -12.55
C ILE A 233 -15.74 2.82 -12.32
N PHE A 234 -15.16 3.47 -13.33
CA PHE A 234 -13.83 4.07 -13.20
C PHE A 234 -13.83 5.29 -12.27
N HIS A 235 -14.89 6.11 -12.30
CA HIS A 235 -15.02 7.24 -11.37
C HIS A 235 -15.14 6.76 -9.93
N ASP A 236 -15.98 5.77 -9.65
CA ASP A 236 -16.28 5.29 -8.29
C ASP A 236 -15.13 4.47 -7.69
N LEU A 237 -14.46 3.63 -8.49
CA LEU A 237 -13.44 2.70 -8.01
C LEU A 237 -12.00 3.20 -8.21
N LYS A 238 -11.75 4.11 -9.15
CA LYS A 238 -10.41 4.64 -9.46
C LYS A 238 -10.30 6.17 -9.35
N CYS A 239 -11.40 6.86 -9.03
CA CYS A 239 -11.48 8.32 -8.90
C CYS A 239 -10.96 9.07 -10.15
N CYS A 240 -11.01 8.44 -11.33
CA CYS A 240 -10.57 9.05 -12.60
C CYS A 240 -11.33 8.44 -13.79
N GLY A 241 -11.26 9.06 -14.97
CA GLY A 241 -11.82 8.50 -16.19
C GLY A 241 -10.97 7.38 -16.77
N VAL A 242 -11.58 6.43 -17.50
CA VAL A 242 -10.89 5.27 -18.10
C VAL A 242 -9.73 5.69 -19.02
N ILE A 243 -9.87 6.74 -19.82
CA ILE A 243 -8.77 7.23 -20.69
C ILE A 243 -7.64 7.85 -19.86
N GLU A 244 -7.97 8.52 -18.76
CA GLU A 244 -6.94 9.04 -17.84
C GLU A 244 -6.18 7.89 -17.20
N TYR A 245 -6.88 6.85 -16.76
CA TYR A 245 -6.27 5.63 -16.23
C TYR A 245 -5.34 4.98 -17.25
N PHE A 246 -5.81 4.80 -18.50
CA PHE A 246 -5.02 4.24 -19.58
C PHE A 246 -3.78 5.08 -19.91
N ASN A 247 -3.88 6.40 -19.90
CA ASN A 247 -2.73 7.26 -20.08
C ASN A 247 -1.70 7.12 -18.96
N ARG A 248 -2.12 6.94 -17.70
CA ARG A 248 -1.20 6.63 -16.59
C ARG A 248 -0.46 5.32 -16.83
N MET A 249 -1.15 4.25 -17.27
CA MET A 249 -0.51 2.97 -17.61
C MET A 249 0.53 3.13 -18.72
N LYS A 250 0.24 3.89 -19.77
CA LYS A 250 1.23 4.21 -20.82
C LYS A 250 2.46 4.94 -20.28
N ILE A 251 2.26 5.90 -19.37
CA ILE A 251 3.37 6.62 -18.74
C ILE A 251 4.20 5.69 -17.84
N ASP A 252 3.58 4.77 -17.10
CA ASP A 252 4.31 3.80 -16.28
C ASP A 252 5.09 2.80 -17.13
N THR A 253 4.54 2.39 -18.27
CA THR A 253 5.27 1.62 -19.29
C THR A 253 6.44 2.42 -19.87
N ALA A 254 6.24 3.71 -20.19
CA ALA A 254 7.31 4.60 -20.65
C ALA A 254 8.45 4.72 -19.64
N LYS A 255 8.14 4.84 -18.33
CA LYS A 255 9.17 4.87 -17.27
C LYS A 255 10.02 3.60 -17.26
N LYS A 256 9.43 2.42 -17.49
CA LYS A 256 10.15 1.15 -17.60
C LYS A 256 11.09 1.18 -18.80
N LEU A 257 10.59 1.52 -19.99
CA LEU A 257 11.37 1.58 -21.22
C LEU A 257 12.51 2.61 -21.16
N ILE A 258 12.30 3.75 -20.49
CA ILE A 258 13.34 4.77 -20.27
C ILE A 258 14.46 4.21 -19.39
N ARG A 259 14.14 3.51 -18.31
CA ARG A 259 15.12 2.91 -17.40
C ARG A 259 15.92 1.78 -18.06
N GLU A 260 15.29 1.03 -18.96
CA GLU A 260 15.98 -0.01 -19.75
C GLU A 260 17.03 0.57 -20.71
N ASN A 261 16.93 1.86 -21.06
CA ASN A 261 17.88 2.62 -21.88
C ASN A 261 18.20 1.96 -23.24
N ARG A 262 17.21 1.24 -23.81
CA ARG A 262 17.36 0.51 -25.10
C ARG A 262 16.77 1.28 -26.28
N TYR A 263 15.93 2.26 -26.02
CA TYR A 263 15.15 2.99 -27.02
C TYR A 263 15.32 4.49 -26.86
N THR A 264 15.32 5.24 -27.96
CA THR A 264 15.21 6.69 -27.91
C THR A 264 13.83 7.13 -27.47
N TYR A 265 13.70 8.31 -26.94
CA TYR A 265 12.39 8.84 -26.49
C TYR A 265 11.36 8.94 -27.63
N SER A 266 11.81 9.18 -28.87
CA SER A 266 10.95 9.15 -30.05
C SER A 266 10.44 7.74 -30.31
N GLN A 267 11.32 6.73 -30.26
CA GLN A 267 10.90 5.33 -30.39
C GLN A 267 9.92 4.91 -29.32
N ILE A 268 10.14 5.35 -28.06
CA ILE A 268 9.18 5.08 -26.96
C ILE A 268 7.83 5.73 -27.24
N ALA A 269 7.80 6.97 -27.74
CA ALA A 269 6.57 7.66 -28.13
C ALA A 269 5.83 6.89 -29.23
N ASP A 270 6.54 6.44 -30.25
CA ASP A 270 5.99 5.67 -31.37
C ASP A 270 5.46 4.29 -30.89
N MET A 271 6.23 3.57 -30.08
CA MET A 271 5.83 2.28 -29.47
C MET A 271 4.54 2.41 -28.69
N LEU A 272 4.39 3.48 -27.90
CA LEU A 272 3.21 3.73 -27.11
C LEU A 272 2.08 4.43 -27.88
N SER A 273 2.19 4.50 -29.22
CA SER A 273 1.21 5.10 -30.13
C SER A 273 0.84 6.53 -29.78
N TYR A 274 1.80 7.36 -29.37
CA TYR A 274 1.62 8.80 -29.30
C TYR A 274 1.77 9.42 -30.68
N SER A 275 0.98 10.43 -30.97
CA SER A 275 0.99 11.11 -32.30
C SER A 275 2.30 11.86 -32.61
N SER A 276 3.09 12.20 -31.57
CA SER A 276 4.41 12.81 -31.72
C SER A 276 5.19 12.72 -30.39
N TYR A 277 6.53 12.83 -30.50
CA TYR A 277 7.40 12.96 -29.32
C TYR A 277 7.02 14.16 -28.45
N GLN A 278 6.66 15.29 -29.06
CA GLN A 278 6.27 16.51 -28.34
C GLN A 278 5.03 16.26 -27.48
N TYR A 279 4.04 15.61 -28.03
CA TYR A 279 2.82 15.26 -27.29
C TYR A 279 3.11 14.24 -26.18
N PHE A 280 3.91 13.22 -26.47
CA PHE A 280 4.39 12.27 -25.45
C PHE A 280 5.10 12.99 -24.30
N SER A 281 6.07 13.88 -24.61
CA SER A 281 6.81 14.62 -23.60
C SER A 281 5.91 15.49 -22.72
N LEU A 282 4.91 16.15 -23.30
CA LEU A 282 3.92 16.91 -22.55
C LEU A 282 3.08 16.01 -21.63
N GLN A 283 2.60 14.86 -22.12
CA GLN A 283 1.86 13.91 -21.30
C GLN A 283 2.74 13.32 -20.21
N PHE A 284 3.95 12.92 -20.51
CA PHE A 284 4.91 12.41 -19.53
C PHE A 284 5.17 13.43 -18.41
N LYS A 285 5.43 14.69 -18.75
CA LYS A 285 5.62 15.77 -17.77
C LYS A 285 4.36 16.07 -16.96
N LYS A 286 3.17 15.96 -17.55
CA LYS A 286 1.89 16.12 -16.84
C LYS A 286 1.74 15.11 -15.69
N TYR A 287 2.10 13.85 -15.91
CA TYR A 287 1.92 12.78 -14.92
C TYR A 287 3.13 12.60 -13.98
N THR A 288 4.36 12.92 -14.42
CA THR A 288 5.58 12.68 -13.64
C THR A 288 6.19 13.94 -13.05
N ARG A 289 5.73 15.13 -13.47
CA ARG A 289 6.32 16.46 -13.20
C ARG A 289 7.71 16.68 -13.80
N MET A 290 8.24 15.71 -14.53
CA MET A 290 9.56 15.74 -15.20
C MET A 290 9.40 15.44 -16.68
N SER A 291 10.30 15.97 -17.53
CA SER A 291 10.45 15.50 -18.91
C SER A 291 11.04 14.08 -18.94
N PRO A 292 10.91 13.32 -20.05
CA PRO A 292 11.54 12.01 -20.18
C PRO A 292 13.06 12.02 -19.91
N SER A 293 13.76 13.07 -20.34
CA SER A 293 15.21 13.22 -20.12
C SER A 293 15.57 13.53 -18.67
N GLU A 294 14.80 14.41 -18.00
CA GLU A 294 14.97 14.69 -16.58
C GLU A 294 14.70 13.43 -15.73
N TYR A 295 13.67 12.67 -16.09
CA TYR A 295 13.35 11.40 -15.41
C TYR A 295 14.49 10.38 -15.58
N HIS A 296 15.02 10.22 -16.80
CA HIS A 296 16.18 9.35 -17.05
C HIS A 296 17.39 9.76 -16.20
N SER A 297 17.74 11.05 -16.21
CA SER A 297 18.86 11.56 -15.42
C SER A 297 18.66 11.36 -13.91
N SER A 298 17.43 11.48 -13.40
CA SER A 298 17.13 11.25 -12.00
C SER A 298 17.23 9.78 -11.63
N SER A 299 16.78 8.87 -12.50
CA SER A 299 16.83 7.42 -12.26
C SER A 299 18.25 6.85 -12.24
N GLN A 300 19.21 7.50 -12.89
CA GLN A 300 20.62 7.08 -12.89
C GLN A 300 21.41 7.56 -11.65
N ARG A 301 20.89 8.51 -10.87
CA ARG A 301 21.60 9.02 -9.67
C ARG A 301 21.48 8.11 -8.44
N PHE A 302 20.71 7.03 -8.52
CA PHE A 302 20.49 6.08 -7.44
C PHE A 302 21.09 4.68 -7.71
N HIS A 303 22.05 4.62 -8.64
CA HIS A 303 22.87 3.43 -8.88
C HIS A 303 24.34 3.68 -8.57
#